data_9000d6239da7f0642508438e1db3448f
#
_entry.id   9000d6239da7f0642508438e1db3448f
#
_cell.length_a   1.000
_cell.length_b   1.000
_cell.length_c   1.000
_cell.angle_alpha   90.00
_cell.angle_beta   90.00
_cell.angle_gamma   90.00
#
_symmetry.space_group_name_H-M   'P 1'
#
loop_
_entity.id
_entity.type
_entity.pdbx_description
1 polymer ?
#
loop_
_entity_poly.entity_id
_entity_poly.type
_entity_poly.pdbx_seq_one_letter_code
_entity_poly.pdbx_strand_id
1 'polypeptide(L)'
;RTVIRTIALSGRGAAATLLRANQLILNDSQSDLFLSAFYAILEPESGRLLYANAGHNRPLCYRAATGSVEELPARGIILGVFEEIAIEEQQIAVEPGDVLLFYTDGLPEGLDVEGRMMGMQRLVEALRRNADLDAAGISGAIVDAYNQFTAGAEQSDDVTFFVVKRAGGQTSKRVRG
;
A
#
# COMPACT_ATOMS: atom_id res chain seq x y z
N ARG A 1 8.26 -1.94 14.37
CA ARG A 1 7.18 -2.94 14.16
C ARG A 1 6.35 -3.19 15.41
N THR A 2 6.96 -3.35 16.59
CA THR A 2 6.25 -3.69 17.85
C THR A 2 5.29 -2.58 18.28
N VAL A 3 5.68 -1.32 18.18
CA VAL A 3 4.89 -0.15 18.58
C VAL A 3 3.54 -0.10 17.84
N ILE A 4 3.55 -0.09 16.50
CA ILE A 4 2.32 -0.01 15.71
C ILE A 4 1.42 -1.21 15.96
N ARG A 5 1.98 -2.43 16.07
CA ARG A 5 1.20 -3.64 16.36
C ARG A 5 0.47 -3.55 17.71
N THR A 6 1.14 -3.05 18.75
CA THR A 6 0.53 -2.91 20.09
C THR A 6 -0.60 -1.90 20.08
N ILE A 7 -0.46 -0.79 19.35
CA ILE A 7 -1.49 0.25 19.23
C ILE A 7 -2.67 -0.26 18.41
N ALA A 8 -2.41 -0.98 17.31
CA ALA A 8 -3.42 -1.55 16.43
C ALA A 8 -4.40 -2.47 17.18
N LEU A 9 -3.90 -3.24 18.14
CA LEU A 9 -4.72 -4.13 18.99
C LEU A 9 -5.69 -3.39 19.91
N SER A 10 -5.55 -2.06 20.08
CA SER A 10 -6.47 -1.25 20.90
C SER A 10 -7.78 -0.87 20.19
N GLY A 11 -8.01 -1.30 18.94
CA GLY A 11 -9.24 -1.08 18.17
C GLY A 11 -9.48 0.39 17.78
N ARG A 12 -8.45 1.23 17.80
CA ARG A 12 -8.53 2.63 17.38
C ARG A 12 -8.54 2.73 15.86
N GLY A 13 -9.11 3.82 15.31
CA GLY A 13 -9.06 4.12 13.88
C GLY A 13 -7.64 4.28 13.33
N ALA A 14 -7.50 4.37 12.02
CA ALA A 14 -6.20 4.39 11.34
C ALA A 14 -5.38 5.64 11.71
N ALA A 15 -6.00 6.83 11.66
CA ALA A 15 -5.33 8.07 12.03
C ALA A 15 -4.92 8.09 13.51
N ALA A 16 -5.80 7.65 14.42
CA ALA A 16 -5.50 7.59 15.84
C ALA A 16 -4.32 6.65 16.17
N THR A 17 -4.18 5.56 15.38
CA THR A 17 -3.04 4.64 15.49
C THR A 17 -1.73 5.32 15.12
N LEU A 18 -1.69 6.05 13.99
CA LEU A 18 -0.49 6.78 13.56
C LEU A 18 -0.15 7.95 14.49
N LEU A 19 -1.15 8.71 14.96
CA LEU A 19 -0.92 9.78 15.94
C LEU A 19 -0.31 9.24 17.24
N ARG A 20 -0.80 8.10 17.72
CA ARG A 20 -0.21 7.48 18.91
C ARG A 20 1.20 6.95 18.65
N ALA A 21 1.46 6.41 17.44
CA ALA A 21 2.81 5.99 17.04
C ALA A 21 3.77 7.19 17.03
N ASN A 22 3.35 8.35 16.51
CA ASN A 22 4.13 9.59 16.53
C ASN A 22 4.56 9.96 17.96
N GLN A 23 3.62 9.99 18.90
CA GLN A 23 3.92 10.30 20.30
C GLN A 23 4.95 9.33 20.92
N LEU A 24 4.86 8.04 20.60
CA LEU A 24 5.78 7.05 21.14
C LEU A 24 7.17 7.16 20.52
N ILE A 25 7.29 7.48 19.23
CA ILE A 25 8.57 7.71 18.57
C ILE A 25 9.25 8.94 19.16
N LEU A 26 8.54 10.04 19.34
CA LEU A 26 9.08 11.28 19.93
C LEU A 26 9.51 11.12 21.39
N ASN A 27 8.81 10.27 22.15
CA ASN A 27 9.16 9.99 23.54
C ASN A 27 10.36 9.03 23.68
N ASP A 28 10.78 8.37 22.62
CA ASP A 28 12.00 7.56 22.59
C ASP A 28 13.22 8.46 22.38
N SER A 29 13.68 9.05 23.48
CA SER A 29 14.76 10.06 23.52
C SER A 29 16.13 9.58 23.03
N GLN A 30 16.25 8.32 22.57
CA GLN A 30 17.50 7.73 22.09
C GLN A 30 17.63 7.71 20.57
N SER A 31 16.61 8.14 19.84
CA SER A 31 16.63 8.04 18.39
C SER A 31 16.09 9.30 17.70
N ASP A 32 16.90 9.90 16.82
CA ASP A 32 16.45 10.86 15.82
C ASP A 32 15.68 10.15 14.68
N LEU A 33 14.89 9.14 15.04
CA LEU A 33 14.15 8.32 14.09
C LEU A 33 12.90 9.04 13.61
N PHE A 34 12.79 9.15 12.30
CA PHE A 34 11.55 9.49 11.63
C PHE A 34 11.14 8.36 10.70
N LEU A 35 9.87 8.25 10.41
CA LEU A 35 9.40 7.27 9.44
C LEU A 35 8.15 7.76 8.69
N SER A 36 8.05 7.37 7.43
CA SER A 36 6.82 7.41 6.67
C SER A 36 6.00 6.14 6.91
N ALA A 37 4.68 6.25 6.96
CA ALA A 37 3.81 5.10 7.16
C ALA A 37 2.47 5.27 6.46
N PHE A 38 2.01 4.20 5.81
CA PHE A 38 0.61 4.01 5.43
C PHE A 38 0.02 2.92 6.32
N TYR A 39 -1.07 3.23 7.00
CA TYR A 39 -1.74 2.27 7.86
C TYR A 39 -3.20 2.08 7.43
N ALA A 40 -3.61 0.84 7.30
CA ALA A 40 -4.96 0.51 6.87
C ALA A 40 -5.55 -0.66 7.67
N ILE A 41 -6.87 -0.63 7.81
CA ILE A 41 -7.69 -1.67 8.44
C ILE A 41 -8.70 -2.11 7.40
N LEU A 42 -8.56 -3.35 6.92
CA LEU A 42 -9.49 -3.97 5.98
C LEU A 42 -10.44 -4.90 6.74
N GLU A 43 -11.74 -4.69 6.54
CA GLU A 43 -12.79 -5.64 6.96
C GLU A 43 -13.10 -6.58 5.80
N PRO A 44 -12.69 -7.86 5.88
CA PRO A 44 -12.81 -8.77 4.73
C PRO A 44 -14.26 -9.01 4.28
N GLU A 45 -15.21 -9.07 5.22
CA GLU A 45 -16.62 -9.35 4.93
C GLU A 45 -17.26 -8.22 4.14
N SER A 46 -17.12 -6.99 4.60
CA SER A 46 -17.73 -5.80 3.98
C SER A 46 -16.89 -5.24 2.83
N GLY A 47 -15.57 -5.46 2.86
CA GLY A 47 -14.61 -4.81 1.97
C GLY A 47 -14.31 -3.36 2.36
N ARG A 48 -14.78 -2.91 3.53
CA ARG A 48 -14.46 -1.57 4.05
C ARG A 48 -12.98 -1.47 4.37
N LEU A 49 -12.28 -0.53 3.74
CA LEU A 49 -10.91 -0.16 4.02
C LEU A 49 -10.89 1.22 4.69
N LEU A 50 -10.50 1.26 5.95
CA LEU A 50 -10.22 2.48 6.69
C LEU A 50 -8.72 2.72 6.69
N TYR A 51 -8.23 3.90 6.31
CA TYR A 51 -6.81 4.13 6.17
C TYR A 51 -6.37 5.55 6.50
N ALA A 52 -5.08 5.70 6.78
CA ALA A 52 -4.41 6.96 7.01
C ALA A 52 -2.97 6.91 6.47
N ASN A 53 -2.45 8.05 6.06
CA ASN A 53 -1.10 8.17 5.49
C ASN A 53 -0.29 9.22 6.27
N ALA A 54 0.89 8.84 6.69
CA ALA A 54 1.88 9.69 7.33
C ALA A 54 3.11 9.84 6.44
N GLY A 55 2.93 10.54 5.28
CA GLY A 55 4.02 10.86 4.36
C GLY A 55 4.57 9.69 3.56
N HIS A 56 3.86 8.57 3.46
CA HIS A 56 4.26 7.40 2.67
C HIS A 56 3.67 7.44 1.25
N ASN A 57 4.23 6.66 0.34
CA ASN A 57 3.70 6.48 -1.01
C ASN A 57 2.23 6.10 -0.95
N ARG A 58 1.43 6.71 -1.83
CA ARG A 58 0.00 6.41 -1.90
C ARG A 58 -0.21 5.08 -2.59
N PRO A 59 -0.88 4.10 -1.94
CA PRO A 59 -1.21 2.85 -2.59
C PRO A 59 -2.06 3.06 -3.83
N LEU A 60 -1.95 2.14 -4.79
CA LEU A 60 -2.81 2.10 -5.97
C LEU A 60 -4.00 1.18 -5.71
N CYS A 61 -5.16 1.59 -6.20
CA CYS A 61 -6.38 0.79 -6.23
C CYS A 61 -6.84 0.61 -7.68
N TYR A 62 -6.77 -0.61 -8.18
CA TYR A 62 -7.44 -0.97 -9.44
C TYR A 62 -8.90 -1.27 -9.16
N ARG A 63 -9.79 -0.63 -9.90
CA ARG A 63 -11.24 -0.81 -9.84
C ARG A 63 -11.71 -1.77 -10.93
N ALA A 64 -12.13 -2.96 -10.54
CA ALA A 64 -12.59 -3.98 -11.50
C ALA A 64 -13.79 -3.53 -12.33
N ALA A 65 -14.68 -2.74 -11.75
CA ALA A 65 -15.88 -2.26 -12.45
C ALA A 65 -15.59 -1.30 -13.62
N THR A 66 -14.48 -0.54 -13.57
CA THR A 66 -14.14 0.49 -14.57
C THR A 66 -12.84 0.23 -15.31
N GLY A 67 -11.99 -0.68 -14.80
CA GLY A 67 -10.64 -0.89 -15.30
C GLY A 67 -9.68 0.28 -14.99
N SER A 68 -10.09 1.24 -14.16
CA SER A 68 -9.26 2.38 -13.77
C SER A 68 -8.34 2.03 -12.61
N VAL A 69 -7.21 2.74 -12.53
CA VAL A 69 -6.30 2.69 -11.38
C VAL A 69 -6.28 4.09 -10.77
N GLU A 70 -6.51 4.18 -9.48
CA GLU A 70 -6.50 5.41 -8.70
C GLU A 70 -5.53 5.30 -7.52
N GLU A 71 -4.96 6.43 -7.10
CA GLU A 71 -4.23 6.51 -5.85
C GLU A 71 -5.20 6.63 -4.67
N LEU A 72 -4.81 6.11 -3.50
CA LEU A 72 -5.54 6.29 -2.25
C LEU A 72 -5.04 7.55 -1.53
N PRO A 73 -5.68 8.71 -1.71
CA PRO A 73 -5.23 9.96 -1.10
C PRO A 73 -5.57 9.97 0.40
N ALA A 74 -4.62 10.41 1.21
CA ALA A 74 -4.85 10.86 2.58
C ALA A 74 -3.76 11.86 2.93
N ARG A 75 -4.12 12.91 3.69
CA ARG A 75 -3.18 13.94 4.12
C ARG A 75 -2.54 13.57 5.44
N GLY A 76 -1.23 13.74 5.53
CA GLY A 76 -0.45 13.55 6.74
C GLY A 76 1.02 13.77 6.44
N ILE A 77 1.81 13.90 7.48
CA ILE A 77 3.26 14.10 7.40
C ILE A 77 3.97 12.96 8.15
N ILE A 78 5.26 12.79 7.89
CA ILE A 78 6.12 11.78 8.50
C ILE A 78 6.04 11.83 10.03
N LEU A 79 6.17 10.67 10.65
CA LEU A 79 6.13 10.49 12.11
C LEU A 79 7.52 10.73 12.72
N GLY A 80 7.56 11.19 13.96
CA GLY A 80 8.80 11.33 14.75
C GLY A 80 9.50 12.68 14.60
N VAL A 81 8.91 13.65 13.86
CA VAL A 81 9.53 14.97 13.62
C VAL A 81 8.85 16.08 14.43
N PHE A 82 7.54 16.09 14.48
CA PHE A 82 6.76 17.14 15.14
C PHE A 82 5.83 16.55 16.21
N GLU A 83 5.69 17.26 17.33
CA GLU A 83 4.79 16.84 18.42
C GLU A 83 3.31 16.90 17.97
N GLU A 84 2.94 18.01 17.33
CA GLU A 84 1.60 18.23 16.82
C GLU A 84 1.57 18.00 15.31
N ILE A 85 0.89 16.94 14.89
CA ILE A 85 0.66 16.61 13.48
C ILE A 85 -0.82 16.36 13.23
N ALA A 86 -1.26 16.71 12.03
CA ALA A 86 -2.57 16.34 11.53
C ALA A 86 -2.45 15.15 10.58
N ILE A 87 -3.24 14.11 10.83
CA ILE A 87 -3.35 12.93 9.96
C ILE A 87 -4.82 12.72 9.63
N GLU A 88 -5.12 12.75 8.33
CA GLU A 88 -6.46 12.51 7.82
C GLU A 88 -6.76 11.01 7.79
N GLU A 89 -7.97 10.65 8.20
CA GLU A 89 -8.51 9.30 8.05
C GLU A 89 -9.46 9.26 6.87
N GLN A 90 -9.30 8.28 6.01
CA GLN A 90 -10.13 8.06 4.83
C GLN A 90 -10.75 6.67 4.85
N GLN A 91 -11.86 6.51 4.11
CA GLN A 91 -12.53 5.24 3.97
C GLN A 91 -12.96 5.02 2.52
N ILE A 92 -12.74 3.79 2.03
CA ILE A 92 -13.27 3.34 0.75
C ILE A 92 -13.90 1.95 0.90
N ALA A 93 -14.75 1.60 -0.07
CA ALA A 93 -15.13 0.22 -0.31
C ALA A 93 -14.16 -0.39 -1.34
N VAL A 94 -13.59 -1.53 -1.01
CA VAL A 94 -12.86 -2.40 -1.94
C VAL A 94 -13.85 -3.44 -2.44
N GLU A 95 -14.25 -3.35 -3.69
CA GLU A 95 -15.28 -4.22 -4.26
C GLU A 95 -14.68 -5.57 -4.74
N PRO A 96 -15.51 -6.62 -4.93
CA PRO A 96 -15.05 -7.87 -5.51
C PRO A 96 -14.36 -7.67 -6.86
N GLY A 97 -13.13 -8.18 -6.98
CA GLY A 97 -12.27 -8.00 -8.15
C GLY A 97 -11.31 -6.82 -8.06
N ASP A 98 -11.54 -5.86 -7.14
CA ASP A 98 -10.60 -4.76 -6.92
C ASP A 98 -9.25 -5.26 -6.40
N VAL A 99 -8.18 -4.53 -6.75
CA VAL A 99 -6.81 -4.85 -6.36
C VAL A 99 -6.18 -3.63 -5.70
N LEU A 100 -5.59 -3.85 -4.52
CA LEU A 100 -4.76 -2.86 -3.83
C LEU A 100 -3.30 -3.22 -4.01
N LEU A 101 -2.47 -2.25 -4.41
CA LEU A 101 -1.03 -2.37 -4.46
C LEU A 101 -0.40 -1.36 -3.48
N PHE A 102 0.25 -1.88 -2.46
CA PHE A 102 1.07 -1.12 -1.52
C PHE A 102 2.53 -1.29 -1.89
N TYR A 103 3.31 -0.22 -1.86
CA TYR A 103 4.70 -0.25 -2.34
C TYR A 103 5.56 0.84 -1.68
N THR A 104 6.86 0.61 -1.65
CA THR A 104 7.88 1.62 -1.32
C THR A 104 8.36 2.31 -2.60
N ASP A 105 8.98 3.48 -2.45
CA ASP A 105 9.55 4.30 -3.53
C ASP A 105 10.55 3.54 -4.41
N GLY A 106 11.32 2.60 -3.86
CA GLY A 106 12.22 1.76 -4.62
C GLY A 106 11.57 1.04 -5.83
N LEU A 107 10.23 0.84 -5.82
CA LEU A 107 9.56 0.22 -6.96
C LEU A 107 9.40 1.18 -8.15
N PRO A 108 8.78 2.39 -8.04
CA PRO A 108 8.70 3.33 -9.15
C PRO A 108 10.03 4.04 -9.46
N GLU A 109 10.95 4.14 -8.50
CA GLU A 109 12.24 4.82 -8.65
C GLU A 109 13.37 3.91 -9.12
N GLY A 110 13.10 2.61 -9.32
CA GLY A 110 14.07 1.67 -9.90
C GLY A 110 14.63 2.20 -11.22
N LEU A 111 15.97 2.17 -11.36
CA LEU A 111 16.70 2.75 -12.50
C LEU A 111 17.04 1.70 -13.55
N ASP A 112 17.01 2.10 -14.82
CA ASP A 112 17.64 1.35 -15.90
C ASP A 112 19.12 1.71 -16.06
N VAL A 113 19.81 1.07 -17.00
CA VAL A 113 21.23 1.30 -17.29
C VAL A 113 21.55 2.72 -17.80
N GLU A 114 20.52 3.47 -18.21
CA GLU A 114 20.65 4.86 -18.65
C GLU A 114 20.29 5.85 -17.53
N GLY A 115 19.97 5.37 -16.31
CA GLY A 115 19.59 6.17 -15.16
C GLY A 115 18.17 6.71 -15.22
N ARG A 116 17.28 6.15 -16.04
CA ARG A 116 15.88 6.55 -16.11
C ARG A 116 15.07 5.74 -15.10
N MET A 117 14.13 6.39 -14.41
CA MET A 117 13.24 5.73 -13.47
C MET A 117 12.17 4.89 -14.19
N MET A 118 11.76 3.78 -13.57
CA MET A 118 10.61 2.99 -14.01
C MET A 118 9.34 3.84 -14.13
N GLY A 119 9.07 4.62 -13.09
CA GLY A 119 8.00 5.60 -13.03
C GLY A 119 6.63 4.97 -12.77
N MET A 120 5.72 5.81 -12.27
CA MET A 120 4.35 5.41 -11.90
C MET A 120 3.54 4.88 -13.08
N GLN A 121 3.76 5.40 -14.29
CA GLN A 121 2.99 5.00 -15.47
C GLN A 121 3.17 3.52 -15.81
N ARG A 122 4.41 3.01 -15.76
CA ARG A 122 4.70 1.59 -16.01
C ARG A 122 4.13 0.70 -14.91
N LEU A 123 4.19 1.15 -13.66
CA LEU A 123 3.61 0.44 -12.53
C LEU A 123 2.09 0.32 -12.65
N VAL A 124 1.40 1.41 -12.95
CA VAL A 124 -0.05 1.45 -13.20
C VAL A 124 -0.42 0.52 -14.37
N GLU A 125 0.35 0.54 -15.45
CA GLU A 125 0.11 -0.29 -16.61
C GLU A 125 0.33 -1.79 -16.30
N ALA A 126 1.39 -2.14 -15.55
CA ALA A 126 1.64 -3.51 -15.10
C ALA A 126 0.50 -4.03 -14.22
N LEU A 127 0.02 -3.22 -13.27
CA LEU A 127 -1.13 -3.55 -12.44
C LEU A 127 -2.40 -3.76 -13.28
N ARG A 128 -2.71 -2.82 -14.17
CA ARG A 128 -3.93 -2.85 -14.99
C ARG A 128 -3.99 -4.05 -15.93
N ARG A 129 -2.88 -4.36 -16.61
CA ARG A 129 -2.80 -5.47 -17.57
C ARG A 129 -2.97 -6.84 -16.93
N ASN A 130 -2.60 -6.95 -15.67
CA ASN A 130 -2.58 -8.24 -14.97
C ASN A 130 -3.65 -8.34 -13.87
N ALA A 131 -4.57 -7.37 -13.81
CA ALA A 131 -5.58 -7.29 -12.76
C ALA A 131 -6.53 -8.50 -12.71
N ASP A 132 -6.67 -9.26 -13.78
CA ASP A 132 -7.50 -10.47 -13.85
C ASP A 132 -6.84 -11.68 -13.17
N LEU A 133 -5.51 -11.66 -13.00
CA LEU A 133 -4.77 -12.71 -12.30
C LEU A 133 -5.11 -12.72 -10.80
N ASP A 134 -4.74 -13.78 -10.10
CA ASP A 134 -4.76 -13.77 -8.64
C ASP A 134 -3.65 -12.87 -8.06
N ALA A 135 -3.66 -12.65 -6.75
CA ALA A 135 -2.69 -11.75 -6.12
C ALA A 135 -1.23 -12.18 -6.33
N ALA A 136 -0.97 -13.50 -6.39
CA ALA A 136 0.36 -14.02 -6.64
C ALA A 136 0.80 -13.78 -8.09
N GLY A 137 -0.09 -13.99 -9.06
CA GLY A 137 0.15 -13.71 -10.46
C GLY A 137 0.39 -12.22 -10.74
N ILE A 138 -0.40 -11.34 -10.12
CA ILE A 138 -0.20 -9.89 -10.20
C ILE A 138 1.18 -9.52 -9.63
N SER A 139 1.54 -10.06 -8.46
CA SER A 139 2.84 -9.82 -7.84
C SER A 139 3.98 -10.29 -8.74
N GLY A 140 3.87 -11.48 -9.33
CA GLY A 140 4.84 -11.99 -10.30
C GLY A 140 5.00 -11.07 -11.51
N ALA A 141 3.89 -10.62 -12.10
CA ALA A 141 3.93 -9.72 -13.25
C ALA A 141 4.58 -8.35 -12.93
N ILE A 142 4.37 -7.83 -11.71
CA ILE A 142 5.03 -6.58 -11.26
C ILE A 142 6.54 -6.80 -11.09
N VAL A 143 6.96 -7.93 -10.50
CA VAL A 143 8.39 -8.30 -10.39
C VAL A 143 9.03 -8.43 -11.76
N ASP A 144 8.37 -9.11 -12.70
CA ASP A 144 8.88 -9.29 -14.05
C ASP A 144 9.04 -7.95 -14.78
N ALA A 145 8.03 -7.06 -14.66
CA ALA A 145 8.08 -5.72 -15.24
C ALA A 145 9.23 -4.88 -14.66
N TYR A 146 9.44 -4.95 -13.34
CA TYR A 146 10.54 -4.27 -12.65
C TYR A 146 11.89 -4.83 -13.11
N ASN A 147 12.08 -6.15 -13.05
CA ASN A 147 13.33 -6.81 -13.44
C ASN A 147 13.68 -6.58 -14.91
N GLN A 148 12.68 -6.59 -15.80
CA GLN A 148 12.89 -6.30 -17.21
C GLN A 148 13.33 -4.86 -17.44
N PHE A 149 12.78 -3.91 -16.69
CA PHE A 149 13.12 -2.50 -16.81
C PHE A 149 14.53 -2.20 -16.25
N THR A 150 14.86 -2.77 -15.09
CA THR A 150 16.14 -2.53 -14.39
C THR A 150 17.25 -3.47 -14.84
N ALA A 151 17.03 -4.30 -15.86
CA ALA A 151 17.99 -5.30 -16.31
C ALA A 151 19.35 -4.67 -16.63
N GLY A 152 20.39 -5.16 -15.95
CA GLY A 152 21.78 -4.69 -16.12
C GLY A 152 22.16 -3.44 -15.30
N ALA A 153 21.22 -2.81 -14.58
CA ALA A 153 21.51 -1.75 -13.65
C ALA A 153 21.73 -2.30 -12.21
N GLU A 154 22.49 -1.57 -11.40
CA GLU A 154 22.58 -1.88 -9.96
C GLU A 154 21.31 -1.43 -9.26
N GLN A 155 20.84 -2.24 -8.30
CA GLN A 155 19.69 -1.88 -7.48
C GLN A 155 20.05 -0.68 -6.60
N SER A 156 19.30 0.41 -6.72
CA SER A 156 19.54 1.68 -6.03
C SER A 156 18.92 1.76 -4.64
N ASP A 157 17.85 1.00 -4.40
CA ASP A 157 17.10 1.03 -3.13
C ASP A 157 16.37 -0.29 -2.90
N ASP A 158 15.88 -0.49 -1.65
CA ASP A 158 15.07 -1.66 -1.27
C ASP A 158 13.67 -1.59 -1.89
N VAL A 159 13.32 -2.63 -2.62
CA VAL A 159 12.00 -2.76 -3.24
C VAL A 159 11.11 -3.64 -2.38
N THR A 160 10.06 -3.03 -1.83
CA THR A 160 9.04 -3.75 -1.07
C THR A 160 7.65 -3.41 -1.60
N PHE A 161 6.86 -4.41 -1.91
CA PHE A 161 5.45 -4.23 -2.22
C PHE A 161 4.63 -5.45 -1.81
N PHE A 162 3.32 -5.28 -1.72
CA PHE A 162 2.39 -6.39 -1.62
C PHE A 162 1.05 -6.08 -2.28
N VAL A 163 0.38 -7.13 -2.72
CA VAL A 163 -0.89 -7.07 -3.44
C VAL A 163 -1.99 -7.68 -2.60
N VAL A 164 -3.11 -6.97 -2.49
CA VAL A 164 -4.36 -7.50 -1.94
C VAL A 164 -5.41 -7.47 -3.04
N LYS A 165 -5.97 -8.63 -3.40
CA LYS A 165 -7.09 -8.74 -4.32
C LYS A 165 -8.31 -9.23 -3.57
N ARG A 166 -9.43 -8.47 -3.64
CA ARG A 166 -10.69 -8.97 -3.13
C ARG A 166 -11.25 -10.02 -4.08
N ALA A 167 -11.32 -11.27 -3.63
CA ALA A 167 -11.90 -12.34 -4.44
C ALA A 167 -13.36 -12.00 -4.82
N GLY A 168 -13.72 -12.25 -6.06
CA GLY A 168 -15.12 -12.26 -6.48
C GLY A 168 -15.86 -13.33 -5.69
N GLY A 169 -17.02 -13.03 -5.13
CA GLY A 169 -17.82 -14.00 -4.41
C GLY A 169 -18.10 -15.20 -5.33
N GLN A 170 -17.45 -16.31 -5.08
CA GLN A 170 -17.90 -17.59 -5.62
C GLN A 170 -19.25 -17.87 -4.95
N THR A 171 -20.33 -17.68 -5.67
CA THR A 171 -21.62 -18.23 -5.28
C THR A 171 -21.41 -19.74 -5.23
N SER A 172 -21.18 -20.26 -4.03
CA SER A 172 -21.18 -21.71 -3.78
C SER A 172 -22.53 -22.23 -4.25
N LYS A 173 -22.58 -22.78 -5.47
CA LYS A 173 -23.71 -23.61 -5.89
C LYS A 173 -23.70 -24.81 -4.95
N ARG A 174 -24.49 -24.73 -3.86
CA ARG A 174 -24.89 -25.92 -3.12
C ARG A 174 -25.54 -26.82 -4.13
N VAL A 175 -24.82 -27.82 -4.59
CA VAL A 175 -25.39 -28.99 -5.23
C VAL A 175 -26.24 -29.65 -4.16
N ARG A 176 -27.58 -29.50 -4.23
CA ARG A 176 -28.50 -30.34 -3.49
C ARG A 176 -28.50 -31.65 -4.23
N GLY A 177 -27.86 -32.68 -3.64
CA GLY A 177 -28.09 -34.08 -3.90
C GLY A 177 -29.25 -34.56 -3.05
#